data_4f779f1cf88894cd5dd7ec040f47b0ca
#
_entry.id   4f779f1cf88894cd5dd7ec040f47b0ca
#
_cell.length_a   1.000
_cell.length_b   1.000
_cell.length_c   1.000
_cell.angle_alpha   90.00
_cell.angle_beta   90.00
_cell.angle_gamma   90.00
#
_symmetry.space_group_name_H-M   'P 1'
#
loop_
_entity.id
_entity.type
_entity.pdbx_description
1 polymer ?
#
loop_
_entity_poly.entity_id
_entity_poly.type
_entity_poly.pdbx_seq_one_letter_code
_entity_poly.pdbx_strand_id
1 'polypeptide(L)'
;MPVLLGALAGAMGWGIRGQYGHETGAMIAGALLSLGFVFCFCRSWRPLDAARAAAFATVAIGIGGSMTYGQTIGLTQDPALVGNARALAWGMLGLALKGGIWIAFAGLFLGAGLGGRTYRPAELALLTAACLAAFLLGCALLNTPFDPEHRRLPLLYFSADWRWQPDASLRPRREVWGGLLFALTVATLYMGFRRRDPLAPRLAGWGFLAGALGFPAGQALQAAHAWNLDWFLTGPLRGWDPVLNWWNLM
;
A
#
# COMPACT_ATOMS: atom_id res chain seq x y z
N MET A 1 17.53 10.41 -13.68
CA MET A 1 17.33 11.38 -12.58
C MET A 1 15.98 11.22 -11.86
N PRO A 2 14.78 11.29 -12.50
CA PRO A 2 13.48 11.15 -11.80
C PRO A 2 13.30 9.83 -11.06
N VAL A 3 13.75 8.72 -11.62
CA VAL A 3 13.66 7.38 -10.98
C VAL A 3 14.49 7.33 -9.70
N LEU A 4 15.73 7.82 -9.74
CA LEU A 4 16.60 7.88 -8.56
C LEU A 4 16.00 8.80 -7.48
N LEU A 5 15.50 9.97 -7.85
CA LEU A 5 14.85 10.89 -6.91
C LEU A 5 13.60 10.24 -6.28
N GLY A 6 12.79 9.55 -7.09
CA GLY A 6 11.63 8.82 -6.61
C GLY A 6 12.00 7.70 -5.64
N ALA A 7 13.03 6.91 -5.96
CA ALA A 7 13.53 5.84 -5.10
C ALA A 7 14.05 6.38 -3.76
N LEU A 8 14.86 7.45 -3.78
CA LEU A 8 15.38 8.08 -2.56
C LEU A 8 14.27 8.70 -1.71
N ALA A 9 13.31 9.39 -2.34
CA ALA A 9 12.16 9.97 -1.63
C ALA A 9 11.28 8.87 -1.00
N GLY A 10 11.06 7.76 -1.72
CA GLY A 10 10.33 6.61 -1.22
C GLY A 10 11.04 5.95 -0.04
N ALA A 11 12.33 5.66 -0.17
CA ALA A 11 13.14 5.05 0.89
C ALA A 11 13.18 5.93 2.15
N MET A 12 13.44 7.24 2.00
CA MET A 12 13.43 8.19 3.11
C MET A 12 12.05 8.29 3.77
N GLY A 13 10.99 8.42 2.96
CA GLY A 13 9.62 8.50 3.47
C GLY A 13 9.21 7.23 4.20
N TRP A 14 9.62 6.06 3.70
CA TRP A 14 9.34 4.79 4.34
C TRP A 14 10.08 4.63 5.68
N GLY A 15 11.36 5.01 5.74
CA GLY A 15 12.13 5.01 6.97
C GLY A 15 11.54 5.93 8.05
N ILE A 16 11.12 7.14 7.68
CA ILE A 16 10.46 8.09 8.57
C ILE A 16 9.10 7.56 9.05
N ARG A 17 8.37 6.84 8.19
CA ARG A 17 7.04 6.31 8.48
C ARG A 17 6.98 5.52 9.79
N GLY A 18 7.99 4.73 10.09
CA GLY A 18 8.06 3.94 11.31
C GLY A 18 7.96 4.75 12.59
N GLN A 19 8.31 6.04 12.56
CA GLN A 19 8.31 6.94 13.72
C GLN A 19 6.94 7.61 13.95
N TYR A 20 6.12 7.77 12.90
CA TYR A 20 4.91 8.60 12.93
C TYR A 20 3.60 7.81 12.76
N GLY A 21 3.67 6.47 12.78
CA GLY A 21 2.51 5.61 12.61
C GLY A 21 2.09 5.39 11.17
N HIS A 22 0.99 4.64 10.99
CA HIS A 22 0.62 4.12 9.68
C HIS A 22 0.10 5.19 8.71
N GLU A 23 -0.83 6.02 9.16
CA GLU A 23 -1.46 7.02 8.30
C GLU A 23 -0.55 8.23 8.10
N THR A 24 -0.14 8.87 9.21
CA THR A 24 0.69 10.09 9.17
C THR A 24 2.05 9.81 8.54
N GLY A 25 2.69 8.72 8.91
CA GLY A 25 3.97 8.33 8.32
C GLY A 25 3.86 8.04 6.83
N ALA A 26 2.75 7.41 6.38
CA ALA A 26 2.48 7.20 4.96
C ALA A 26 2.26 8.53 4.22
N MET A 27 1.59 9.51 4.84
CA MET A 27 1.41 10.84 4.24
C MET A 27 2.74 11.57 4.03
N ILE A 28 3.72 11.39 4.92
CA ILE A 28 5.08 11.96 4.74
C ILE A 28 5.72 11.37 3.48
N ALA A 29 5.70 10.04 3.32
CA ALA A 29 6.21 9.40 2.11
C ALA A 29 5.47 9.89 0.86
N GLY A 30 4.13 10.00 0.95
CA GLY A 30 3.29 10.52 -0.12
C GLY A 30 3.63 11.95 -0.53
N ALA A 31 3.87 12.82 0.45
CA ALA A 31 4.26 14.21 0.21
C ALA A 31 5.61 14.29 -0.51
N LEU A 32 6.61 13.55 -0.04
CA LEU A 32 7.95 13.55 -0.65
C LEU A 32 7.92 13.04 -2.10
N LEU A 33 7.24 11.93 -2.35
CA LEU A 33 7.09 11.37 -3.70
C LEU A 33 6.32 12.31 -4.63
N SER A 34 5.20 12.87 -4.16
CA SER A 34 4.35 13.74 -4.96
C SER A 34 5.03 15.06 -5.30
N LEU A 35 5.73 15.66 -4.33
CA LEU A 35 6.52 16.87 -4.55
C LEU A 35 7.68 16.60 -5.50
N GLY A 36 8.38 15.47 -5.36
CA GLY A 36 9.43 15.06 -6.27
C GLY A 36 8.91 14.86 -7.70
N PHE A 37 7.74 14.22 -7.84
CA PHE A 37 7.09 14.04 -9.14
C PHE A 37 6.72 15.39 -9.79
N VAL A 38 6.06 16.26 -9.03
CA VAL A 38 5.67 17.60 -9.51
C VAL A 38 6.89 18.41 -9.90
N PHE A 39 7.95 18.40 -9.10
CA PHE A 39 9.21 19.06 -9.40
C PHE A 39 9.85 18.58 -10.71
N CYS A 40 9.83 17.28 -10.96
CA CYS A 40 10.45 16.71 -12.16
C CYS A 40 9.64 16.95 -13.43
N PHE A 41 8.32 16.86 -13.36
CA PHE A 41 7.46 16.76 -14.54
C PHE A 41 6.52 17.94 -14.76
N CYS A 42 6.30 18.79 -13.75
CA CYS A 42 5.31 19.86 -13.79
C CYS A 42 5.91 21.27 -13.65
N ARG A 43 7.12 21.48 -14.14
CA ARG A 43 7.85 22.78 -14.00
C ARG A 43 7.13 23.99 -14.59
N SER A 44 6.32 23.80 -15.64
CA SER A 44 5.57 24.86 -16.32
C SER A 44 4.15 25.06 -15.75
N TRP A 45 3.78 24.30 -14.73
CA TRP A 45 2.45 24.35 -14.15
C TRP A 45 2.30 25.52 -13.19
N ARG A 46 1.03 25.93 -12.99
CA ARG A 46 0.74 26.93 -11.97
C ARG A 46 1.07 26.35 -10.59
N PRO A 47 1.70 27.09 -9.70
CA PRO A 47 2.10 26.58 -8.38
C PRO A 47 0.94 25.98 -7.57
N LEU A 48 -0.27 26.57 -7.71
CA LEU A 48 -1.47 26.09 -7.01
C LEU A 48 -1.95 24.73 -7.52
N ASP A 49 -1.86 24.48 -8.84
CA ASP A 49 -2.27 23.19 -9.42
C ASP A 49 -1.29 22.08 -9.01
N ALA A 50 0.00 22.41 -9.01
CA ALA A 50 1.06 21.53 -8.53
C ALA A 50 0.89 21.19 -7.04
N ALA A 51 0.65 22.20 -6.20
CA ALA A 51 0.41 22.01 -4.77
C ALA A 51 -0.84 21.17 -4.50
N ARG A 52 -1.93 21.39 -5.25
CA ARG A 52 -3.17 20.60 -5.15
C ARG A 52 -2.93 19.14 -5.49
N ALA A 53 -2.20 18.85 -6.57
CA ALA A 53 -1.90 17.50 -6.98
C ALA A 53 -1.07 16.76 -5.91
N ALA A 54 -0.05 17.42 -5.37
CA ALA A 54 0.76 16.87 -4.30
C ALA A 54 -0.07 16.61 -3.02
N ALA A 55 -0.93 17.55 -2.63
CA ALA A 55 -1.81 17.41 -1.46
C ALA A 55 -2.79 16.23 -1.63
N PHE A 56 -3.41 16.09 -2.79
CA PHE A 56 -4.33 14.98 -3.08
C PHE A 56 -3.63 13.62 -2.98
N ALA A 57 -2.47 13.47 -3.60
CA ALA A 57 -1.71 12.23 -3.52
C ALA A 57 -1.24 11.92 -2.09
N THR A 58 -0.85 12.94 -1.33
CA THR A 58 -0.47 12.80 0.08
C THR A 58 -1.61 12.24 0.93
N VAL A 59 -2.82 12.81 0.80
CA VAL A 59 -4.01 12.32 1.52
C VAL A 59 -4.36 10.91 1.08
N ALA A 60 -4.30 10.62 -0.21
CA ALA A 60 -4.61 9.30 -0.76
C ALA A 60 -3.64 8.21 -0.24
N ILE A 61 -2.36 8.50 -0.10
CA ILE A 61 -1.39 7.59 0.51
C ILE A 61 -1.70 7.37 1.99
N GLY A 62 -2.15 8.39 2.71
CA GLY A 62 -2.61 8.26 4.08
C GLY A 62 -3.80 7.30 4.21
N ILE A 63 -4.79 7.43 3.33
CA ILE A 63 -5.95 6.52 3.28
C ILE A 63 -5.50 5.06 3.06
N GLY A 64 -4.62 4.82 2.09
CA GLY A 64 -4.05 3.50 1.86
C GLY A 64 -3.24 2.98 3.05
N GLY A 65 -2.60 3.89 3.80
CA GLY A 65 -1.84 3.57 5.02
C GLY A 65 -2.66 2.96 6.15
N SER A 66 -3.99 3.15 6.14
CA SER A 66 -4.91 2.51 7.10
C SER A 66 -5.05 0.99 6.90
N MET A 67 -4.56 0.46 5.77
CA MET A 67 -4.64 -0.97 5.44
C MET A 67 -3.73 -1.81 6.34
N THR A 68 -4.28 -2.88 6.90
CA THR A 68 -3.52 -3.84 7.71
C THR A 68 -2.59 -4.66 6.81
N TYR A 69 -1.28 -4.48 6.93
CA TYR A 69 -0.28 -5.28 6.18
C TYR A 69 0.78 -5.94 7.08
N GLY A 70 1.00 -5.45 8.31
CA GLY A 70 2.01 -6.01 9.22
C GLY A 70 1.84 -7.51 9.48
N GLN A 71 0.60 -8.00 9.69
CA GLN A 71 0.34 -9.43 9.84
C GLN A 71 0.47 -10.20 8.51
N THR A 72 0.38 -9.53 7.37
CA THR A 72 0.65 -10.13 6.06
C THR A 72 2.14 -10.35 5.87
N ILE A 73 2.97 -9.39 6.32
CA ILE A 73 4.42 -9.51 6.39
C ILE A 73 4.80 -10.72 7.26
N GLY A 74 4.14 -10.94 8.38
CA GLY A 74 4.37 -12.09 9.26
C GLY A 74 4.34 -13.43 8.52
N LEU A 75 3.46 -13.60 7.51
CA LEU A 75 3.44 -14.83 6.70
C LEU A 75 4.75 -15.09 5.94
N THR A 76 5.53 -14.07 5.70
CA THR A 76 6.75 -14.16 4.87
C THR A 76 8.03 -14.31 5.66
N GLN A 77 8.05 -13.88 6.93
CA GLN A 77 9.29 -13.77 7.71
C GLN A 77 9.17 -14.19 9.18
N ASP A 78 7.98 -14.56 9.67
CA ASP A 78 7.84 -15.08 11.03
C ASP A 78 8.72 -16.32 11.20
N PRO A 79 9.59 -16.40 12.22
CA PRO A 79 10.44 -17.56 12.47
C PRO A 79 9.70 -18.89 12.50
N ALA A 80 8.47 -18.91 13.01
CA ALA A 80 7.62 -20.11 13.04
C ALA A 80 7.12 -20.54 11.64
N LEU A 81 7.24 -19.68 10.63
CA LEU A 81 6.81 -19.94 9.25
C LEU A 81 7.98 -20.05 8.27
N VAL A 82 9.22 -19.87 8.72
CA VAL A 82 10.40 -20.11 7.89
C VAL A 82 10.38 -21.56 7.39
N GLY A 83 10.60 -21.75 6.07
CA GLY A 83 10.46 -23.03 5.40
C GLY A 83 9.06 -23.35 4.86
N ASN A 84 8.02 -22.60 5.24
CA ASN A 84 6.67 -22.75 4.71
C ASN A 84 6.48 -21.91 3.43
N ALA A 85 6.86 -22.45 2.26
CA ALA A 85 6.75 -21.76 0.98
C ALA A 85 5.30 -21.35 0.61
N ARG A 86 4.29 -22.05 1.12
CA ARG A 86 2.88 -21.68 0.88
C ARG A 86 2.51 -20.41 1.67
N ALA A 87 2.94 -20.30 2.92
CA ALA A 87 2.75 -19.09 3.72
C ALA A 87 3.46 -17.89 3.08
N LEU A 88 4.72 -18.09 2.65
CA LEU A 88 5.48 -17.08 1.91
C LEU A 88 4.73 -16.59 0.65
N ALA A 89 4.32 -17.51 -0.21
CA ALA A 89 3.62 -17.18 -1.46
C ALA A 89 2.29 -16.45 -1.19
N TRP A 90 1.54 -16.90 -0.18
CA TRP A 90 0.28 -16.27 0.21
C TRP A 90 0.48 -14.87 0.79
N GLY A 91 1.50 -14.68 1.62
CA GLY A 91 1.90 -13.37 2.13
C GLY A 91 2.33 -12.42 1.02
N MET A 92 3.17 -12.89 0.08
CA MET A 92 3.60 -12.08 -1.08
C MET A 92 2.42 -11.68 -1.98
N LEU A 93 1.45 -12.58 -2.21
CA LEU A 93 0.23 -12.25 -2.94
C LEU A 93 -0.61 -11.19 -2.21
N GLY A 94 -0.76 -11.33 -0.89
CA GLY A 94 -1.45 -10.33 -0.06
C GLY A 94 -0.78 -8.96 -0.11
N LEU A 95 0.55 -8.93 -0.07
CA LEU A 95 1.33 -7.70 -0.20
C LEU A 95 1.20 -7.07 -1.59
N ALA A 96 1.21 -7.88 -2.64
CA ALA A 96 0.99 -7.41 -4.01
C ALA A 96 -0.38 -6.75 -4.15
N LEU A 97 -1.43 -7.40 -3.68
CA LEU A 97 -2.80 -6.85 -3.74
C LEU A 97 -2.93 -5.56 -2.92
N LYS A 98 -2.50 -5.60 -1.65
CA LYS A 98 -2.61 -4.45 -0.74
C LYS A 98 -1.74 -3.28 -1.20
N GLY A 99 -0.50 -3.54 -1.60
CA GLY A 99 0.41 -2.53 -2.15
C GLY A 99 -0.11 -1.92 -3.45
N GLY A 100 -0.66 -2.76 -4.34
CA GLY A 100 -1.29 -2.32 -5.58
C GLY A 100 -2.45 -1.35 -5.31
N ILE A 101 -3.39 -1.72 -4.44
CA ILE A 101 -4.53 -0.86 -4.05
C ILE A 101 -4.02 0.46 -3.46
N TRP A 102 -3.06 0.37 -2.55
CA TRP A 102 -2.52 1.53 -1.85
C TRP A 102 -1.93 2.58 -2.81
N ILE A 103 -1.00 2.16 -3.66
CA ILE A 103 -0.32 3.08 -4.57
C ILE A 103 -1.23 3.50 -5.73
N ALA A 104 -2.24 2.68 -6.09
CA ALA A 104 -3.26 3.07 -7.06
C ALA A 104 -4.09 4.27 -6.59
N PHE A 105 -4.45 4.34 -5.31
CA PHE A 105 -5.11 5.53 -4.75
C PHE A 105 -4.24 6.77 -4.91
N ALA A 106 -2.96 6.69 -4.58
CA ALA A 106 -2.02 7.80 -4.77
C ALA A 106 -1.95 8.24 -6.23
N GLY A 107 -1.83 7.27 -7.16
CA GLY A 107 -1.81 7.52 -8.59
C GLY A 107 -3.10 8.16 -9.08
N LEU A 108 -4.27 7.65 -8.66
CA LEU A 108 -5.58 8.18 -9.03
C LEU A 108 -5.73 9.66 -8.65
N PHE A 109 -5.41 9.98 -7.40
CA PHE A 109 -5.58 11.34 -6.89
C PHE A 109 -4.49 12.30 -7.41
N LEU A 110 -3.26 11.83 -7.60
CA LEU A 110 -2.23 12.60 -8.29
C LEU A 110 -2.70 12.93 -9.72
N GLY A 111 -3.20 11.94 -10.45
CA GLY A 111 -3.74 12.11 -11.79
C GLY A 111 -4.90 13.08 -11.85
N ALA A 112 -5.85 12.98 -10.93
CA ALA A 112 -6.96 13.91 -10.82
C ALA A 112 -6.50 15.36 -10.55
N GLY A 113 -5.46 15.52 -9.73
CA GLY A 113 -4.85 16.84 -9.48
C GLY A 113 -4.13 17.41 -10.71
N LEU A 114 -3.49 16.54 -11.51
CA LEU A 114 -2.72 16.91 -12.69
C LEU A 114 -3.53 16.93 -13.99
N GLY A 115 -4.69 16.28 -14.05
CA GLY A 115 -5.48 16.08 -15.27
C GLY A 115 -6.16 17.34 -15.82
N GLY A 116 -6.04 18.48 -15.14
CA GLY A 116 -6.65 19.76 -15.57
C GLY A 116 -8.17 19.78 -15.49
N ARG A 117 -8.80 18.73 -14.95
CA ARG A 117 -10.24 18.68 -14.73
C ARG A 117 -10.61 19.34 -13.40
N THR A 118 -11.64 20.16 -13.42
CA THR A 118 -12.19 20.76 -12.20
C THR A 118 -13.28 19.87 -11.63
N TYR A 119 -13.17 19.53 -10.37
CA TYR A 119 -14.16 18.78 -9.60
C TYR A 119 -14.86 19.75 -8.64
N ARG A 120 -16.19 19.81 -8.72
CA ARG A 120 -16.98 20.67 -7.83
C ARG A 120 -17.02 20.07 -6.42
N PRO A 121 -17.05 20.87 -5.35
CA PRO A 121 -17.13 20.33 -3.99
C PRO A 121 -18.29 19.37 -3.75
N ALA A 122 -19.49 19.70 -4.25
CA ALA A 122 -20.66 18.82 -4.15
C ALA A 122 -20.48 17.48 -4.91
N GLU A 123 -19.79 17.52 -6.04
CA GLU A 123 -19.43 16.33 -6.82
C GLU A 123 -18.45 15.44 -6.06
N LEU A 124 -17.42 16.03 -5.45
CA LEU A 124 -16.46 15.28 -4.62
C LEU A 124 -17.15 14.68 -3.39
N ALA A 125 -18.07 15.41 -2.76
CA ALA A 125 -18.84 14.88 -1.64
C ALA A 125 -19.70 13.68 -2.06
N LEU A 126 -20.39 13.76 -3.20
CA LEU A 126 -21.17 12.64 -3.73
C LEU A 126 -20.29 11.45 -4.11
N LEU A 127 -19.14 11.69 -4.76
CA LEU A 127 -18.18 10.65 -5.08
C LEU A 127 -17.64 9.98 -3.80
N THR A 128 -17.33 10.77 -2.77
CA THR A 128 -16.89 10.22 -1.48
C THR A 128 -17.99 9.35 -0.85
N ALA A 129 -19.23 9.77 -0.88
CA ALA A 129 -20.36 8.97 -0.39
C ALA A 129 -20.53 7.66 -1.19
N ALA A 130 -20.38 7.72 -2.52
CA ALA A 130 -20.42 6.53 -3.38
C ALA A 130 -19.24 5.59 -3.09
N CYS A 131 -18.03 6.12 -2.89
CA CYS A 131 -16.87 5.34 -2.51
C CYS A 131 -17.04 4.70 -1.12
N LEU A 132 -17.64 5.40 -0.16
CA LEU A 132 -17.93 4.84 1.15
C LEU A 132 -18.97 3.69 1.06
N ALA A 133 -20.03 3.86 0.28
CA ALA A 133 -21.00 2.79 0.04
C ALA A 133 -20.34 1.58 -0.63
N ALA A 134 -19.51 1.81 -1.64
CA ALA A 134 -18.73 0.76 -2.29
C ALA A 134 -17.74 0.08 -1.34
N PHE A 135 -17.09 0.85 -0.46
CA PHE A 135 -16.20 0.32 0.58
C PHE A 135 -16.95 -0.63 1.53
N LEU A 136 -18.12 -0.23 2.01
CA LEU A 136 -18.93 -1.08 2.88
C LEU A 136 -19.35 -2.37 2.17
N LEU A 137 -19.78 -2.24 0.92
CA LEU A 137 -20.13 -3.41 0.08
C LEU A 137 -18.93 -4.32 -0.13
N GLY A 138 -17.77 -3.79 -0.49
CA GLY A 138 -16.54 -4.57 -0.68
C GLY A 138 -16.07 -5.28 0.59
N CYS A 139 -16.18 -4.62 1.75
CA CYS A 139 -15.94 -5.25 3.05
C CYS A 139 -16.93 -6.39 3.31
N ALA A 140 -18.22 -6.18 3.03
CA ALA A 140 -19.24 -7.20 3.21
C ALA A 140 -19.02 -8.42 2.32
N LEU A 141 -18.56 -8.23 1.10
CA LEU A 141 -18.36 -9.33 0.14
C LEU A 141 -17.02 -10.06 0.30
N LEU A 142 -15.94 -9.32 0.55
CA LEU A 142 -14.58 -9.87 0.49
C LEU A 142 -13.89 -9.99 1.86
N ASN A 143 -14.33 -9.24 2.86
CA ASN A 143 -13.70 -9.21 4.18
C ASN A 143 -14.61 -9.77 5.30
N THR A 144 -15.67 -10.49 4.94
CA THR A 144 -16.52 -11.23 5.89
C THR A 144 -16.61 -12.71 5.53
N PRO A 145 -16.95 -13.58 6.49
CA PRO A 145 -17.14 -13.32 7.91
C PRO A 145 -15.81 -12.99 8.62
N PHE A 146 -15.86 -12.16 9.65
CA PHE A 146 -14.71 -11.92 10.53
C PHE A 146 -15.15 -12.09 11.98
N ASP A 147 -14.90 -13.26 12.51
CA ASP A 147 -15.24 -13.70 13.86
C ASP A 147 -14.08 -14.57 14.41
N PRO A 148 -13.00 -13.92 14.91
CA PRO A 148 -11.83 -14.65 15.40
C PRO A 148 -12.11 -15.53 16.63
N GLU A 149 -13.09 -15.18 17.47
CA GLU A 149 -13.45 -15.94 18.66
C GLU A 149 -13.96 -17.34 18.29
N HIS A 150 -14.71 -17.42 17.20
CA HIS A 150 -15.21 -18.70 16.67
C HIS A 150 -14.35 -19.25 15.52
N ARG A 151 -13.12 -18.76 15.36
CA ARG A 151 -12.18 -19.14 14.29
C ARG A 151 -12.77 -19.03 12.88
N ARG A 152 -13.56 -17.97 12.61
CA ARG A 152 -14.16 -17.70 11.30
C ARG A 152 -13.51 -16.48 10.66
N LEU A 153 -12.90 -16.68 9.50
CA LEU A 153 -12.24 -15.63 8.72
C LEU A 153 -12.74 -15.65 7.28
N PRO A 154 -12.58 -14.52 6.56
CA PRO A 154 -12.88 -14.47 5.14
C PRO A 154 -12.11 -15.53 4.35
N LEU A 155 -12.67 -15.97 3.23
CA LEU A 155 -12.01 -16.94 2.35
C LEU A 155 -10.63 -16.43 1.88
N LEU A 156 -10.57 -15.16 1.50
CA LEU A 156 -9.32 -14.47 1.11
C LEU A 156 -8.85 -13.60 2.29
N TYR A 157 -8.16 -14.21 3.23
CA TYR A 157 -7.54 -13.54 4.35
C TYR A 157 -6.02 -13.65 4.23
N PHE A 158 -5.33 -12.51 4.10
CA PHE A 158 -3.91 -12.44 3.77
C PHE A 158 -3.00 -12.16 4.97
N SER A 159 -3.49 -12.32 6.17
CA SER A 159 -2.69 -12.13 7.37
C SER A 159 -2.44 -13.44 8.10
N ALA A 160 -1.44 -13.45 8.98
CA ALA A 160 -1.14 -14.61 9.83
C ALA A 160 -2.34 -14.95 10.72
N ASP A 161 -2.67 -16.21 10.79
CA ASP A 161 -3.75 -16.77 11.59
C ASP A 161 -3.47 -18.24 11.99
N TRP A 162 -4.38 -18.85 12.74
CA TRP A 162 -4.26 -20.24 13.22
C TRP A 162 -4.25 -21.30 12.11
N ARG A 163 -4.61 -20.98 10.86
CA ARG A 163 -4.47 -21.91 9.73
C ARG A 163 -3.00 -22.16 9.40
N TRP A 164 -2.16 -21.15 9.64
CA TRP A 164 -0.73 -21.21 9.43
C TRP A 164 0.02 -21.63 10.71
N GLN A 165 -0.47 -21.21 11.87
CA GLN A 165 0.13 -21.42 13.20
C GLN A 165 -0.97 -21.84 14.19
N PRO A 166 -1.42 -23.14 14.14
CA PRO A 166 -2.58 -23.61 14.93
C PRO A 166 -2.43 -23.44 16.44
N ASP A 167 -1.20 -23.59 16.93
CA ASP A 167 -0.87 -23.59 18.36
C ASP A 167 -0.48 -22.21 18.90
N ALA A 168 -0.36 -21.21 18.02
CA ALA A 168 0.01 -19.88 18.43
C ALA A 168 -1.19 -19.07 18.95
N SER A 169 -0.96 -18.27 19.98
CA SER A 169 -1.94 -17.30 20.50
C SER A 169 -2.01 -16.08 19.60
N LEU A 170 -2.57 -16.23 18.42
CA LEU A 170 -2.72 -15.17 17.44
C LEU A 170 -4.01 -14.39 17.66
N ARG A 171 -3.92 -13.07 17.41
CA ARG A 171 -5.07 -12.16 17.39
C ARG A 171 -5.23 -11.59 15.97
N PRO A 172 -5.96 -12.29 15.08
CA PRO A 172 -6.23 -11.78 13.74
C PRO A 172 -6.84 -10.39 13.76
N ARG A 173 -6.47 -9.55 12.79
CA ARG A 173 -7.00 -8.19 12.64
C ARG A 173 -7.90 -8.13 11.43
N ARG A 174 -8.98 -7.36 11.54
CA ARG A 174 -9.90 -7.16 10.42
C ARG A 174 -9.17 -6.55 9.22
N GLU A 175 -9.32 -7.17 8.06
CA GLU A 175 -8.85 -6.64 6.79
C GLU A 175 -9.95 -5.83 6.11
N VAL A 176 -9.55 -4.79 5.37
CA VAL A 176 -10.46 -3.88 4.66
C VAL A 176 -10.06 -3.68 3.19
N TRP A 177 -9.15 -4.52 2.70
CA TRP A 177 -8.63 -4.39 1.33
C TRP A 177 -9.74 -4.53 0.27
N GLY A 178 -10.74 -5.39 0.50
CA GLY A 178 -11.89 -5.55 -0.39
C GLY A 178 -12.73 -4.28 -0.50
N GLY A 179 -12.96 -3.62 0.64
CA GLY A 179 -13.62 -2.32 0.68
C GLY A 179 -12.86 -1.25 -0.10
N LEU A 180 -11.54 -1.16 0.14
CA LEU A 180 -10.69 -0.21 -0.58
C LEU A 180 -10.63 -0.50 -2.08
N LEU A 181 -10.59 -1.77 -2.48
CA LEU A 181 -10.62 -2.16 -3.90
C LEU A 181 -11.91 -1.69 -4.58
N PHE A 182 -13.07 -1.86 -3.94
CA PHE A 182 -14.35 -1.41 -4.47
C PHE A 182 -14.42 0.12 -4.55
N ALA A 183 -14.00 0.83 -3.52
CA ALA A 183 -13.93 2.29 -3.52
C ALA A 183 -12.99 2.82 -4.62
N LEU A 184 -11.81 2.22 -4.79
CA LEU A 184 -10.86 2.54 -5.86
C LEU A 184 -11.49 2.33 -7.23
N THR A 185 -12.20 1.20 -7.42
CA THR A 185 -12.87 0.88 -8.67
C THR A 185 -13.93 1.93 -9.01
N VAL A 186 -14.81 2.28 -8.07
CA VAL A 186 -15.84 3.32 -8.27
C VAL A 186 -15.20 4.67 -8.61
N ALA A 187 -14.18 5.09 -7.86
CA ALA A 187 -13.50 6.36 -8.12
C ALA A 187 -12.82 6.37 -9.49
N THR A 188 -12.13 5.29 -9.87
CA THR A 188 -11.44 5.16 -11.16
C THR A 188 -12.43 5.18 -12.32
N LEU A 189 -13.53 4.43 -12.23
CA LEU A 189 -14.58 4.40 -13.25
C LEU A 189 -15.25 5.78 -13.38
N TYR A 190 -15.57 6.42 -12.28
CA TYR A 190 -16.16 7.75 -12.28
C TYR A 190 -15.25 8.78 -12.97
N MET A 191 -13.98 8.85 -12.55
CA MET A 191 -13.02 9.80 -13.14
C MET A 191 -12.74 9.49 -14.61
N GLY A 192 -12.59 8.22 -14.98
CA GLY A 192 -12.30 7.81 -16.34
C GLY A 192 -13.48 7.99 -17.29
N PHE A 193 -14.63 7.43 -16.95
CA PHE A 193 -15.78 7.39 -17.87
C PHE A 193 -16.67 8.62 -17.75
N ARG A 194 -17.05 9.02 -16.53
CA ARG A 194 -17.98 10.13 -16.33
C ARG A 194 -17.31 11.48 -16.50
N ARG A 195 -16.09 11.65 -15.97
CA ARG A 195 -15.33 12.91 -16.07
C ARG A 195 -14.41 12.95 -17.27
N ARG A 196 -14.22 11.82 -17.95
CA ARG A 196 -13.30 11.68 -19.08
C ARG A 196 -11.91 12.25 -18.74
N ASP A 197 -11.45 11.96 -17.53
CA ASP A 197 -10.09 12.29 -17.09
C ASP A 197 -9.14 11.18 -17.53
N PRO A 198 -8.29 11.39 -18.54
CA PRO A 198 -7.44 10.31 -19.06
C PRO A 198 -6.26 10.02 -18.15
N LEU A 199 -5.87 10.98 -17.31
CA LEU A 199 -4.66 10.87 -16.50
C LEU A 199 -4.89 10.12 -15.19
N ALA A 200 -6.00 10.39 -14.51
CA ALA A 200 -6.31 9.78 -13.23
C ALA A 200 -6.35 8.23 -13.30
N PRO A 201 -7.11 7.58 -14.20
CA PRO A 201 -7.11 6.12 -14.34
C PRO A 201 -5.76 5.55 -14.78
N ARG A 202 -5.03 6.26 -15.65
CA ARG A 202 -3.70 5.80 -16.11
C ARG A 202 -2.70 5.76 -14.96
N LEU A 203 -2.64 6.82 -14.16
CA LEU A 203 -1.76 6.87 -12.99
C LEU A 203 -2.22 5.90 -11.90
N ALA A 204 -3.52 5.65 -11.75
CA ALA A 204 -4.03 4.59 -10.88
C ALA A 204 -3.52 3.20 -11.33
N GLY A 205 -3.60 2.89 -12.62
CA GLY A 205 -3.10 1.63 -13.18
C GLY A 205 -1.59 1.45 -12.98
N TRP A 206 -0.80 2.47 -13.29
CA TRP A 206 0.65 2.45 -13.02
C TRP A 206 0.97 2.36 -11.54
N GLY A 207 0.22 3.08 -10.69
CA GLY A 207 0.32 2.98 -9.25
C GLY A 207 0.01 1.57 -8.74
N PHE A 208 -1.04 0.94 -9.28
CA PHE A 208 -1.37 -0.45 -8.93
C PHE A 208 -0.21 -1.40 -9.26
N LEU A 209 0.32 -1.33 -10.48
CA LEU A 209 1.44 -2.17 -10.90
C LEU A 209 2.69 -1.92 -10.05
N ALA A 210 3.04 -0.65 -9.83
CA ALA A 210 4.20 -0.28 -9.03
C ALA A 210 4.07 -0.77 -7.58
N GLY A 211 2.92 -0.62 -6.95
CA GLY A 211 2.66 -1.11 -5.60
C GLY A 211 2.61 -2.63 -5.52
N ALA A 212 1.97 -3.28 -6.51
CA ALA A 212 1.87 -4.74 -6.57
C ALA A 212 3.22 -5.43 -6.77
N LEU A 213 4.18 -4.77 -7.40
CA LEU A 213 5.54 -5.28 -7.59
C LEU A 213 6.49 -4.80 -6.47
N GLY A 214 6.38 -3.53 -6.08
CA GLY A 214 7.31 -2.90 -5.14
C GLY A 214 7.20 -3.47 -3.73
N PHE A 215 5.99 -3.69 -3.21
CA PHE A 215 5.80 -4.24 -1.87
C PHE A 215 6.35 -5.66 -1.72
N PRO A 216 6.03 -6.63 -2.61
CA PRO A 216 6.66 -7.94 -2.54
C PRO A 216 8.18 -7.90 -2.79
N ALA A 217 8.66 -7.04 -3.68
CA ALA A 217 10.09 -6.92 -3.95
C ALA A 217 10.87 -6.43 -2.72
N GLY A 218 10.37 -5.40 -2.02
CA GLY A 218 10.95 -4.95 -0.77
C GLY A 218 10.85 -6.03 0.31
N GLN A 219 9.70 -6.68 0.44
CA GLN A 219 9.50 -7.76 1.41
C GLN A 219 10.36 -9.00 1.13
N ALA A 220 10.71 -9.24 -0.14
CA ALA A 220 11.61 -10.34 -0.49
C ALA A 220 12.99 -10.20 0.17
N LEU A 221 13.48 -8.97 0.39
CA LEU A 221 14.74 -8.74 1.11
C LEU A 221 14.63 -9.13 2.59
N GLN A 222 13.52 -8.77 3.25
CA GLN A 222 13.27 -9.15 4.64
C GLN A 222 13.07 -10.67 4.78
N ALA A 223 12.31 -11.27 3.86
CA ALA A 223 12.10 -12.70 3.82
C ALA A 223 13.43 -13.44 3.58
N ALA A 224 14.26 -12.97 2.65
CA ALA A 224 15.57 -13.56 2.38
C ALA A 224 16.47 -13.55 3.63
N HIS A 225 16.45 -12.47 4.40
CA HIS A 225 17.16 -12.41 5.67
C HIS A 225 16.60 -13.44 6.66
N ALA A 226 15.30 -13.45 6.91
CA ALA A 226 14.69 -14.34 7.88
C ALA A 226 14.84 -15.83 7.52
N TRP A 227 14.79 -16.17 6.23
CA TRP A 227 14.92 -17.54 5.74
C TRP A 227 16.37 -18.05 5.67
N ASN A 228 17.36 -17.14 5.72
CA ASN A 228 18.78 -17.48 5.62
C ASN A 228 19.57 -16.81 6.74
N LEU A 229 19.05 -16.83 7.96
CA LEU A 229 19.61 -16.10 9.10
C LEU A 229 21.09 -16.45 9.35
N ASP A 230 21.48 -17.72 9.14
CA ASP A 230 22.87 -18.15 9.29
C ASP A 230 23.85 -17.43 8.36
N TRP A 231 23.40 -17.02 7.16
CA TRP A 231 24.25 -16.26 6.24
C TRP A 231 24.62 -14.89 6.81
N PHE A 232 23.74 -14.30 7.59
CA PHE A 232 23.89 -12.97 8.16
C PHE A 232 24.52 -13.00 9.55
N LEU A 233 24.33 -14.06 10.34
CA LEU A 233 24.92 -14.16 11.68
C LEU A 233 26.34 -14.72 11.65
N THR A 234 26.58 -15.78 10.92
CA THR A 234 27.88 -16.52 10.92
C THR A 234 28.50 -16.65 9.54
N GLY A 235 27.71 -16.43 8.48
CA GLY A 235 28.09 -16.64 7.10
C GLY A 235 28.74 -15.41 6.43
N PRO A 236 28.76 -15.40 5.08
CA PRO A 236 29.46 -14.40 4.29
C PRO A 236 28.88 -12.98 4.43
N LEU A 237 27.63 -12.85 4.89
CA LEU A 237 26.93 -11.57 5.03
C LEU A 237 26.90 -11.02 6.47
N ARG A 238 27.67 -11.62 7.39
CA ARG A 238 27.71 -11.24 8.82
C ARG A 238 27.99 -9.76 9.09
N GLY A 239 28.74 -9.10 8.19
CA GLY A 239 29.05 -7.68 8.33
C GLY A 239 27.88 -6.74 8.02
N TRP A 240 26.82 -7.23 7.40
CA TRP A 240 25.67 -6.43 7.02
C TRP A 240 24.60 -6.37 8.12
N ASP A 241 24.50 -7.43 8.94
CA ASP A 241 23.45 -7.54 9.95
C ASP A 241 23.41 -6.37 10.95
N PRO A 242 24.56 -5.91 11.53
CA PRO A 242 24.54 -4.77 12.44
C PRO A 242 24.34 -3.41 11.76
N VAL A 243 24.48 -3.33 10.42
CA VAL A 243 24.41 -2.08 9.67
C VAL A 243 23.02 -1.84 9.08
N LEU A 244 22.34 -2.92 8.68
CA LEU A 244 21.03 -2.84 8.01
C LEU A 244 19.89 -2.99 9.01
N ASN A 245 18.97 -2.04 8.96
CA ASN A 245 17.70 -2.19 9.66
C ASN A 245 16.74 -2.99 8.77
N TRP A 246 16.77 -4.31 8.90
CA TRP A 246 15.96 -5.23 8.08
C TRP A 246 14.47 -4.94 8.12
N TRP A 247 13.97 -4.45 9.25
CA TRP A 247 12.57 -4.08 9.40
C TRP A 247 12.13 -2.93 8.49
N ASN A 248 13.05 -2.06 8.10
CA ASN A 248 12.78 -0.88 7.28
C ASN A 248 13.22 -1.04 5.81
N LEU A 249 13.62 -2.23 5.38
CA LEU A 249 14.04 -2.48 3.99
C LEU A 249 12.89 -2.79 3.02
N MET A 250 11.66 -2.84 3.49
CA MET A 250 10.48 -3.10 2.65
C MET A 250 10.16 -1.96 1.69
#